data_765ef5854a0e252f91d423c4461196ff
#
_entry.id   765ef5854a0e252f91d423c4461196ff
#
_cell.length_a   1.000
_cell.length_b   1.000
_cell.length_c   1.000
_cell.angle_alpha   90.00
_cell.angle_beta   90.00
_cell.angle_gamma   90.00
#
_symmetry.space_group_name_H-M   'P 1'
#
loop_
_entity.id
_entity.type
_entity.pdbx_description
1 polymer ?
#
loop_
_entity_poly.entity_id
_entity_poly.type
_entity_poly.pdbx_seq_one_letter_code
_entity_poly.pdbx_strand_id
1 'polypeptide(L)'
;FASNHKWSGRGMVATLIWSSDECPAEIWTGEDFGSRLIGTQPPKNGARFTINDYPAAMPGRMHRTDTLDIIFCLKGEIDMELDNSAEVHLNKGDVMVQQGTNHSWWNRGKETCRLGIILIDAKPGPLPITA
;
A
#
# COMPACT_ATOMS: atom_id res chain seq x y z
N PHE A 1 -13.81 3.70 -10.78
CA PHE A 1 -12.45 4.25 -10.52
C PHE A 1 -11.95 5.24 -11.59
N ALA A 2 -12.79 5.68 -12.53
CA ALA A 2 -12.32 6.49 -13.66
C ALA A 2 -11.70 7.82 -13.24
N SER A 3 -12.22 8.46 -12.19
CA SER A 3 -11.74 9.75 -11.69
C SER A 3 -10.69 9.62 -10.57
N ASN A 4 -10.37 8.39 -10.14
CA ASN A 4 -9.41 8.18 -9.06
C ASN A 4 -7.99 8.38 -9.55
N HIS A 5 -7.16 8.99 -8.70
CA HIS A 5 -5.75 9.17 -9.00
C HIS A 5 -5.05 7.82 -9.12
N LYS A 6 -4.26 7.66 -10.19
CA LYS A 6 -3.46 6.47 -10.43
C LYS A 6 -2.01 6.88 -10.65
N TRP A 7 -1.11 6.04 -10.17
CA TRP A 7 0.31 6.20 -10.45
C TRP A 7 0.94 4.83 -10.64
N SER A 8 2.05 4.79 -11.33
CA SER A 8 2.78 3.55 -11.57
C SER A 8 4.26 3.74 -11.28
N GLY A 9 4.88 2.67 -10.90
CA GLY A 9 6.32 2.60 -10.69
C GLY A 9 6.78 1.16 -10.86
N ARG A 10 7.80 0.96 -11.68
CA ARG A 10 8.40 -0.36 -11.89
C ARG A 10 7.40 -1.43 -12.38
N GLY A 11 6.37 -1.02 -13.12
CA GLY A 11 5.34 -1.92 -13.63
C GLY A 11 4.11 -2.08 -12.73
N MET A 12 4.20 -1.73 -11.47
CA MET A 12 3.07 -1.74 -10.54
C MET A 12 2.17 -0.54 -10.82
N VAL A 13 0.85 -0.74 -10.69
CA VAL A 13 -0.13 0.35 -10.79
C VAL A 13 -0.87 0.47 -9.46
N ALA A 14 -0.83 1.65 -8.86
CA ALA A 14 -1.61 1.98 -7.68
C ALA A 14 -2.76 2.89 -8.06
N THR A 15 -3.95 2.61 -7.54
CA THR A 15 -5.15 3.43 -7.69
C THR A 15 -5.57 3.91 -6.32
N LEU A 16 -5.61 5.23 -6.11
CA LEU A 16 -6.13 5.79 -4.87
C LEU A 16 -7.65 5.60 -4.83
N ILE A 17 -8.15 4.95 -3.80
CA ILE A 17 -9.59 4.78 -3.59
C ILE A 17 -10.12 5.91 -2.72
N TRP A 18 -9.43 6.20 -1.64
CA TRP A 18 -9.80 7.27 -0.72
C TRP A 18 -8.59 7.71 0.09
N SER A 19 -8.67 8.92 0.64
CA SER A 19 -7.69 9.41 1.60
C SER A 19 -8.37 10.25 2.66
N SER A 20 -7.71 10.41 3.80
CA SER A 20 -8.15 11.30 4.86
C SER A 20 -6.96 12.15 5.28
N ASP A 21 -7.19 13.46 5.43
CA ASP A 21 -6.14 14.40 5.86
C ASP A 21 -5.93 14.41 7.37
N GLU A 22 -6.84 13.79 8.12
CA GLU A 22 -6.82 13.84 9.58
C GLU A 22 -7.66 12.72 10.18
N CYS A 23 -7.45 12.49 11.48
CA CYS A 23 -8.29 11.63 12.30
C CYS A 23 -8.71 12.41 13.55
N PRO A 24 -10.02 12.66 13.81
CA PRO A 24 -11.19 12.16 13.07
C PRO A 24 -11.28 12.71 11.64
N ALA A 25 -11.78 11.89 10.74
CA ALA A 25 -11.89 12.26 9.33
C ALA A 25 -13.00 13.28 9.09
N GLU A 26 -12.74 14.22 8.19
CA GLU A 26 -13.77 15.14 7.69
C GLU A 26 -14.55 14.43 6.59
N ILE A 27 -15.86 14.25 6.78
CA ILE A 27 -16.70 13.49 5.85
C ILE A 27 -17.86 14.29 5.25
N TRP A 28 -17.98 15.57 5.57
CA TRP A 28 -19.14 16.37 5.18
C TRP A 28 -18.82 17.48 4.16
N THR A 29 -17.60 17.49 3.59
CA THR A 29 -17.20 18.53 2.64
C THR A 29 -17.79 18.32 1.24
N GLY A 30 -18.19 17.11 0.90
CA GLY A 30 -18.58 16.75 -0.47
C GLY A 30 -17.40 16.56 -1.42
N GLU A 31 -16.16 16.72 -0.95
CA GLU A 31 -14.97 16.52 -1.77
C GLU A 31 -14.73 15.05 -2.08
N ASP A 32 -14.25 14.76 -3.28
CA ASP A 32 -13.79 13.42 -3.65
C ASP A 32 -12.33 13.26 -3.26
N PHE A 33 -12.10 12.68 -2.08
CA PHE A 33 -10.73 12.42 -1.59
C PHE A 33 -10.01 11.30 -2.35
N GLY A 34 -10.71 10.56 -3.19
CA GLY A 34 -10.11 9.57 -4.08
C GLY A 34 -9.43 10.17 -5.31
N SER A 35 -9.70 11.44 -5.64
CA SER A 35 -9.08 12.13 -6.76
C SER A 35 -7.84 12.94 -6.38
N ARG A 36 -7.43 12.91 -5.12
CA ARG A 36 -6.27 13.67 -4.66
C ARG A 36 -4.95 13.15 -5.21
N LEU A 37 -4.02 14.08 -5.45
CA LEU A 37 -2.68 13.75 -5.92
C LEU A 37 -1.77 13.51 -4.71
N ILE A 38 -1.74 12.28 -4.24
CA ILE A 38 -0.86 11.88 -3.14
C ILE A 38 0.02 10.71 -3.58
N GLY A 39 1.17 10.58 -2.94
CA GLY A 39 2.13 9.52 -3.25
C GLY A 39 1.99 8.32 -2.33
N THR A 40 3.11 7.66 -2.04
CA THR A 40 3.14 6.45 -1.22
C THR A 40 2.71 6.73 0.22
N GLN A 41 3.16 7.83 0.79
CA GLN A 41 2.83 8.16 2.18
C GLN A 41 1.43 8.77 2.28
N PRO A 42 0.69 8.44 3.34
CA PRO A 42 -0.59 9.10 3.61
C PRO A 42 -0.37 10.55 4.05
N PRO A 43 -1.42 11.38 4.03
CA PRO A 43 -1.35 12.70 4.65
C PRO A 43 -0.96 12.58 6.13
N LYS A 44 -0.22 13.57 6.62
CA LYS A 44 0.16 13.62 8.04
C LYS A 44 -1.09 13.60 8.92
N ASN A 45 -1.11 12.73 9.92
CA ASN A 45 -2.25 12.47 10.80
C ASN A 45 -3.47 11.89 10.09
N GLY A 46 -3.29 11.39 8.89
CA GLY A 46 -4.36 10.85 8.06
C GLY A 46 -4.12 9.41 7.63
N ALA A 47 -4.81 9.03 6.57
CA ALA A 47 -4.75 7.69 6.02
C ALA A 47 -4.98 7.72 4.52
N ARG A 48 -4.55 6.65 3.83
CA ARG A 48 -4.92 6.43 2.44
C ARG A 48 -5.28 4.97 2.21
N PHE A 49 -6.19 4.74 1.29
CA PHE A 49 -6.57 3.42 0.83
C PHE A 49 -6.34 3.33 -0.67
N THR A 50 -5.52 2.35 -1.08
CA THR A 50 -5.21 2.11 -2.49
C THR A 50 -5.50 0.67 -2.88
N ILE A 51 -5.75 0.48 -4.17
CA ILE A 51 -5.67 -0.82 -4.82
C ILE A 51 -4.38 -0.83 -5.62
N ASN A 52 -3.52 -1.79 -5.33
CA ASN A 52 -2.24 -1.97 -6.02
C ASN A 52 -2.28 -3.24 -6.85
N ASP A 53 -1.96 -3.12 -8.13
CA ASP A 53 -1.83 -4.25 -9.04
C ASP A 53 -0.34 -4.50 -9.34
N TYR A 54 0.12 -5.69 -9.00
CA TYR A 54 1.50 -6.14 -9.23
C TYR A 54 1.48 -7.16 -10.36
N PRO A 55 2.10 -6.86 -11.52
CA PRO A 55 2.12 -7.81 -12.63
C PRO A 55 2.87 -9.08 -12.28
N ALA A 56 2.57 -10.14 -13.03
CA ALA A 56 3.26 -11.42 -12.89
C ALA A 56 4.77 -11.25 -13.04
N ALA A 57 5.54 -12.05 -12.32
CA ALA A 57 7.01 -12.08 -12.37
C ALA A 57 7.65 -10.73 -12.01
N MET A 58 6.96 -9.89 -11.24
CA MET A 58 7.50 -8.60 -10.83
C MET A 58 8.41 -8.73 -9.60
N PRO A 59 9.69 -8.31 -9.70
CA PRO A 59 10.57 -8.27 -8.54
C PRO A 59 10.22 -7.14 -7.60
N GLY A 60 10.53 -7.33 -6.33
CA GLY A 60 10.31 -6.35 -5.29
C GLY A 60 11.39 -5.28 -5.19
N ARG A 61 11.08 -4.23 -4.47
CA ARG A 61 12.02 -3.19 -4.07
C ARG A 61 11.85 -2.97 -2.57
N MET A 62 12.93 -3.14 -1.82
CA MET A 62 12.89 -2.94 -0.36
C MET A 62 12.64 -1.48 -0.03
N HIS A 63 11.63 -1.23 0.81
CA HIS A 63 11.26 0.13 1.23
C HIS A 63 10.49 0.08 2.55
N ARG A 64 10.29 1.24 3.16
CA ARG A 64 9.47 1.41 4.34
C ARG A 64 8.91 2.82 4.48
N THR A 65 7.81 2.91 5.21
CA THR A 65 7.21 4.17 5.64
C THR A 65 6.88 4.08 7.14
N ASP A 66 6.73 5.23 7.80
CA ASP A 66 6.23 5.29 9.17
C ASP A 66 4.70 5.22 9.13
N THR A 67 4.20 4.01 8.90
CA THR A 67 2.77 3.76 8.77
C THR A 67 2.38 2.43 9.40
N LEU A 68 1.12 2.38 9.85
CA LEU A 68 0.44 1.12 10.14
C LEU A 68 -0.27 0.70 8.87
N ASP A 69 0.10 -0.45 8.33
CA ASP A 69 -0.41 -0.93 7.06
C ASP A 69 -1.40 -2.07 7.29
N ILE A 70 -2.58 -1.94 6.69
CA ILE A 70 -3.60 -3.00 6.69
C ILE A 70 -3.70 -3.48 5.25
N ILE A 71 -3.44 -4.76 5.03
CA ILE A 71 -3.23 -5.33 3.70
C ILE A 71 -4.18 -6.50 3.48
N PHE A 72 -4.85 -6.49 2.31
CA PHE A 72 -5.75 -7.55 1.88
C PHE A 72 -5.28 -8.08 0.54
N CYS A 73 -5.07 -9.39 0.41
CA CYS A 73 -4.83 -10.01 -0.90
C CYS A 73 -6.19 -10.30 -1.56
N LEU A 74 -6.51 -9.53 -2.60
CA LEU A 74 -7.82 -9.59 -3.26
C LEU A 74 -7.82 -10.53 -4.46
N LYS A 75 -6.66 -10.74 -5.10
CA LYS A 75 -6.52 -11.58 -6.27
C LYS A 75 -5.07 -12.05 -6.40
N GLY A 76 -4.90 -13.29 -6.84
CA GLY A 76 -3.58 -13.86 -7.04
C GLY A 76 -2.88 -14.19 -5.73
N GLU A 77 -1.57 -14.16 -5.75
CA GLU A 77 -0.72 -14.42 -4.60
C GLU A 77 0.53 -13.55 -4.68
N ILE A 78 1.20 -13.34 -3.56
CA ILE A 78 2.39 -12.50 -3.52
C ILE A 78 3.24 -12.87 -2.30
N ASP A 79 4.56 -12.67 -2.42
CA ASP A 79 5.49 -12.80 -1.32
C ASP A 79 5.92 -11.42 -0.83
N MET A 80 5.90 -11.23 0.48
CA MET A 80 6.51 -10.07 1.11
C MET A 80 7.83 -10.48 1.74
N GLU A 81 8.91 -9.91 1.25
CA GLU A 81 10.23 -10.09 1.83
C GLU A 81 10.47 -9.05 2.91
N LEU A 82 10.98 -9.49 4.03
CA LEU A 82 11.37 -8.65 5.18
C LEU A 82 12.89 -8.59 5.28
N ASP A 83 13.40 -7.85 6.26
CA ASP A 83 14.80 -7.88 6.62
C ASP A 83 15.26 -9.31 6.91
N ASN A 84 16.53 -9.59 6.68
CA ASN A 84 17.14 -10.91 6.88
C ASN A 84 16.55 -12.01 6.00
N SER A 85 15.99 -11.65 4.85
CA SER A 85 15.42 -12.59 3.88
C SER A 85 14.23 -13.41 4.39
N ALA A 86 13.62 -13.00 5.51
CA ALA A 86 12.37 -13.61 5.95
C ALA A 86 11.25 -13.24 4.95
N GLU A 87 10.36 -14.17 4.67
CA GLU A 87 9.28 -13.96 3.73
C GLU A 87 7.94 -14.35 4.32
N VAL A 88 6.88 -13.65 3.90
CA VAL A 88 5.50 -13.97 4.21
C VAL A 88 4.76 -14.14 2.88
N HIS A 89 4.10 -15.28 2.70
CA HIS A 89 3.30 -15.55 1.52
C HIS A 89 1.83 -15.24 1.78
N LEU A 90 1.22 -14.44 0.90
CA LEU A 90 -0.21 -14.14 0.94
C LEU A 90 -0.91 -14.78 -0.24
N ASN A 91 -1.96 -15.53 0.04
CA ASN A 91 -2.91 -16.04 -0.96
C ASN A 91 -4.15 -15.16 -0.97
N LYS A 92 -4.94 -15.28 -2.03
CA LYS A 92 -6.23 -14.60 -2.14
C LYS A 92 -7.06 -14.82 -0.86
N GLY A 93 -7.54 -13.73 -0.28
CA GLY A 93 -8.34 -13.73 0.95
C GLY A 93 -7.53 -13.55 2.21
N ASP A 94 -6.21 -13.63 2.16
CA ASP A 94 -5.38 -13.39 3.33
C ASP A 94 -5.32 -11.90 3.67
N VAL A 95 -5.21 -11.61 4.95
CA VAL A 95 -5.06 -10.26 5.49
C VAL A 95 -3.82 -10.19 6.37
N MET A 96 -3.20 -9.02 6.41
CA MET A 96 -1.98 -8.81 7.18
C MET A 96 -1.94 -7.40 7.73
N VAL A 97 -1.35 -7.25 8.91
CA VAL A 97 -1.01 -5.95 9.50
C VAL A 97 0.51 -5.83 9.53
N GLN A 98 1.02 -4.68 9.09
CA GLN A 98 2.45 -4.39 9.07
C GLN A 98 2.71 -3.07 9.78
N GLN A 99 3.73 -3.05 10.62
CA GLN A 99 4.06 -1.90 11.48
C GLN A 99 5.42 -1.33 11.10
N GLY A 100 5.49 -0.56 10.01
CA GLY A 100 6.68 0.19 9.63
C GLY A 100 7.92 -0.64 9.31
N THR A 101 7.77 -1.90 8.94
CA THR A 101 8.89 -2.77 8.61
C THR A 101 9.49 -2.46 7.25
N ASN A 102 10.78 -2.70 7.07
CA ASN A 102 11.36 -2.79 5.75
C ASN A 102 10.77 -4.00 5.03
N HIS A 103 10.29 -3.80 3.82
CA HIS A 103 9.65 -4.87 3.07
C HIS A 103 9.76 -4.65 1.57
N SER A 104 9.59 -5.72 0.81
CA SER A 104 9.44 -5.67 -0.63
C SER A 104 8.39 -6.67 -1.08
N TRP A 105 7.67 -6.33 -2.14
CA TRP A 105 6.62 -7.18 -2.69
C TRP A 105 7.13 -7.88 -3.95
N TRP A 106 7.15 -9.21 -3.92
CA TRP A 106 7.55 -10.05 -5.05
C TRP A 106 6.35 -10.82 -5.56
N ASN A 107 5.94 -10.56 -6.79
CA ASN A 107 4.97 -11.42 -7.45
C ASN A 107 5.74 -12.47 -8.27
N ARG A 108 5.90 -13.65 -7.69
CA ARG A 108 6.55 -14.78 -8.37
C ARG A 108 5.57 -15.66 -9.12
N GLY A 109 4.28 -15.30 -9.06
CA GLY A 109 3.20 -16.04 -9.71
C GLY A 109 3.08 -15.75 -11.21
N LYS A 110 2.05 -16.34 -11.81
CA LYS A 110 1.79 -16.26 -13.24
C LYS A 110 0.69 -15.29 -13.62
N GLU A 111 0.04 -14.68 -12.64
CA GLU A 111 -1.02 -13.69 -12.86
C GLU A 111 -0.78 -12.45 -12.03
N THR A 112 -1.48 -11.37 -12.39
CA THR A 112 -1.46 -10.13 -11.60
C THR A 112 -1.96 -10.39 -10.20
N CYS A 113 -1.23 -9.90 -9.18
CA CYS A 113 -1.70 -9.88 -7.81
C CYS A 113 -2.31 -8.52 -7.50
N ARG A 114 -3.48 -8.52 -6.90
CA ARG A 114 -4.15 -7.29 -6.44
C ARG A 114 -4.17 -7.25 -4.94
N LEU A 115 -3.62 -6.18 -4.38
CA LEU A 115 -3.68 -5.90 -2.95
C LEU A 115 -4.57 -4.68 -2.69
N GLY A 116 -5.39 -4.76 -1.65
CA GLY A 116 -6.00 -3.59 -1.03
C GLY A 116 -5.10 -3.17 0.12
N ILE A 117 -4.70 -1.90 0.18
CA ILE A 117 -3.75 -1.43 1.17
C ILE A 117 -4.24 -0.15 1.82
N ILE A 118 -4.41 -0.18 3.14
CA ILE A 118 -4.70 1.00 3.94
C ILE A 118 -3.42 1.35 4.69
N LEU A 119 -2.92 2.56 4.48
CA LEU A 119 -1.80 3.11 5.24
C LEU A 119 -2.34 4.18 6.19
N ILE A 120 -2.08 4.00 7.47
CA ILE A 120 -2.43 4.96 8.52
C ILE A 120 -1.13 5.62 8.97
N ASP A 121 -1.09 6.95 8.98
CA ASP A 121 0.08 7.69 9.42
C ASP A 121 0.44 7.29 10.86
N ALA A 122 1.72 7.06 11.11
CA ALA A 122 2.21 6.61 12.40
C ALA A 122 3.31 7.53 12.92
N LYS A 123 3.56 7.42 14.21
CA LYS A 123 4.64 8.18 14.84
C LYS A 123 5.99 7.76 14.24
N PRO A 124 6.93 8.70 14.06
CA PRO A 124 8.24 8.38 13.52
C PRO A 124 8.95 7.29 14.33
N GLY A 125 9.56 6.34 13.62
CA GLY A 125 10.40 5.32 14.19
C GLY A 125 11.88 5.65 14.10
N PRO A 126 12.75 4.74 14.57
CA PRO A 126 14.20 4.98 14.58
C PRO A 126 14.88 4.73 13.23
N LEU A 127 14.17 4.17 12.25
CA LEU A 127 14.72 3.86 10.94
C LEU A 127 14.36 4.92 9.90
N PRO A 128 15.22 5.16 8.89
CA PRO A 128 14.89 6.10 7.83
C PRO A 128 13.74 5.62 6.95
N ILE A 129 12.95 6.56 6.43
CA ILE A 129 11.93 6.28 5.43
C ILE A 129 12.62 6.09 4.08
N THR A 130 12.23 5.07 3.33
CA THR A 130 12.79 4.74 2.02
C THR A 130 11.70 4.51 0.96
N ALA A 131 10.57 5.17 1.11
CA ALA A 131 9.39 5.02 0.25
C ALA A 131 9.64 5.41 -1.22
#